data_d7c9896b76bbe337e0e3a3364218541b
#
_entry.id   d7c9896b76bbe337e0e3a3364218541b
#
_cell.length_a   1.000
_cell.length_b   1.000
_cell.length_c   1.000
_cell.angle_alpha   90.00
_cell.angle_beta   90.00
_cell.angle_gamma   90.00
#
_symmetry.space_group_name_H-M   'P 1'
#
loop_
_entity.id
_entity.type
_entity.pdbx_description
1 polymer ?
#
loop_
_entity_poly.entity_id
_entity_poly.type
_entity_poly.pdbx_seq_one_letter_code
_entity_poly.pdbx_strand_id
1 'polypeptide(L)'
;MVADDLTGAADTALAFWEHGLDAAILLGPLAPRPAALQTVSDARVVAVDTATRRRPPAAAGRAVAATVNALRRGGVTRFYKKIDSTLRGNCGAEIEAMLAACGASVAVVCPAFPAQGRTVVDGRVRVHGQDLMAAPIAVDPGGGAASSRVAEALGRQTRLPIAEARRPDELGQSMRRGIVVVDAATDADLARWVDRVGLDSDVLWAGSAGLAGALARATARRTAPARRVAAAEAASSVWRPVVVVVGSLHAVSRGQMAALLTLPGATLVSCHPAGIVRGQVSIDEVVERCVGIVREGGHCVLSTSASEETRRELAELGREAGHGPGWAGERIAAWLGAVTAAVIQAEMGLERVICTGGDTARAALLRLGAPGLTVVGAVSPGVPIGRTIDSRLYVVTKAGGFGGQDTLARAVTLLQGDMEEWADGRG
;
A
#
# COMPACT_ATOMS: atom_id res chain seq x y z
N MET A 1 12.05 -3.41 3.70
CA MET A 1 11.14 -2.32 4.13
C MET A 1 10.05 -2.90 5.03
N VAL A 2 9.54 -2.10 5.97
CA VAL A 2 8.43 -2.52 6.86
C VAL A 2 7.32 -1.48 6.77
N ALA A 3 6.13 -1.89 6.34
CA ALA A 3 4.94 -1.06 6.16
C ALA A 3 3.82 -1.50 7.09
N ASP A 4 2.96 -0.58 7.46
CA ASP A 4 1.81 -0.80 8.35
C ASP A 4 0.57 -1.32 7.61
N ASP A 5 0.55 -1.20 6.26
CA ASP A 5 -0.49 -1.75 5.40
C ASP A 5 0.06 -2.23 4.04
N LEU A 6 -0.73 -3.05 3.33
CA LEU A 6 -0.35 -3.63 2.05
C LEU A 6 -0.15 -2.58 0.96
N THR A 7 -1.02 -1.57 0.88
CA THR A 7 -0.87 -0.53 -0.16
C THR A 7 0.40 0.28 0.05
N GLY A 8 0.77 0.55 1.30
CA GLY A 8 2.03 1.19 1.63
C GLY A 8 3.26 0.32 1.31
N ALA A 9 3.18 -0.98 1.53
CA ALA A 9 4.22 -1.90 1.11
C ALA A 9 4.36 -1.92 -0.42
N ALA A 10 3.22 -1.95 -1.12
CA ALA A 10 3.16 -2.09 -2.57
C ALA A 10 3.62 -0.83 -3.32
N ASP A 11 3.16 0.37 -2.92
CA ASP A 11 3.59 1.62 -3.55
C ASP A 11 5.08 1.90 -3.31
N THR A 12 5.60 1.49 -2.14
CA THR A 12 7.01 1.64 -1.82
C THR A 12 7.87 0.63 -2.58
N ALA A 13 7.43 -0.63 -2.69
CA ALA A 13 8.10 -1.63 -3.51
C ALA A 13 8.18 -1.19 -4.98
N LEU A 14 7.08 -0.62 -5.51
CA LEU A 14 7.04 -0.05 -6.84
C LEU A 14 8.08 1.06 -7.02
N ALA A 15 8.22 1.98 -6.05
CA ALA A 15 9.21 3.06 -6.13
C ALA A 15 10.65 2.55 -6.29
N PHE A 16 11.00 1.41 -5.71
CA PHE A 16 12.29 0.77 -5.93
C PHE A 16 12.36 0.04 -7.27
N TRP A 17 11.29 -0.65 -7.66
CA TRP A 17 11.22 -1.35 -8.95
C TRP A 17 11.36 -0.39 -10.15
N GLU A 18 10.73 0.78 -10.10
CA GLU A 18 10.85 1.84 -11.13
C GLU A 18 12.28 2.34 -11.32
N HIS A 19 13.17 2.09 -10.34
CA HIS A 19 14.61 2.41 -10.42
C HIS A 19 15.47 1.19 -10.69
N GLY A 20 14.89 0.08 -11.19
CA GLY A 20 15.60 -1.12 -11.60
C GLY A 20 16.06 -2.01 -10.44
N LEU A 21 15.37 -1.97 -9.30
CA LEU A 21 15.63 -2.81 -8.14
C LEU A 21 14.49 -3.81 -7.96
N ASP A 22 14.70 -5.06 -8.28
CA ASP A 22 13.69 -6.10 -8.14
C ASP A 22 13.10 -6.10 -6.74
N ALA A 23 11.78 -6.04 -6.66
CA ALA A 23 11.06 -5.83 -5.43
C ALA A 23 9.98 -6.89 -5.20
N ALA A 24 9.93 -7.44 -4.00
CA ALA A 24 8.91 -8.36 -3.55
C ALA A 24 8.16 -7.80 -2.33
N ILE A 25 6.91 -8.19 -2.19
CA ILE A 25 6.02 -7.81 -1.10
C ILE A 25 5.63 -9.09 -0.37
N LEU A 26 5.87 -9.17 0.93
CA LEU A 26 5.44 -10.27 1.77
C LEU A 26 4.25 -9.88 2.63
N LEU A 27 3.25 -10.76 2.67
CA LEU A 27 2.09 -10.64 3.55
C LEU A 27 2.42 -11.26 4.89
N GLY A 28 2.63 -10.42 5.90
CA GLY A 28 2.91 -10.89 7.24
C GLY A 28 1.69 -10.76 8.14
N PRO A 29 1.36 -11.75 8.98
CA PRO A 29 0.66 -11.45 10.21
C PRO A 29 1.58 -10.88 11.27
N LEU A 30 2.84 -11.31 11.35
CA LEU A 30 3.74 -10.91 12.44
C LEU A 30 5.20 -10.85 12.05
N ALA A 31 5.68 -11.81 11.29
CA ALA A 31 7.07 -11.86 10.83
C ALA A 31 7.15 -12.70 9.57
N PRO A 32 8.07 -12.39 8.66
CA PRO A 32 8.36 -13.26 7.54
C PRO A 32 8.76 -14.64 8.09
N ARG A 33 8.12 -15.69 7.62
CA ARG A 33 8.59 -17.05 7.89
C ARG A 33 9.91 -17.25 7.14
N PRO A 34 10.88 -17.96 7.70
CA PRO A 34 12.15 -18.24 6.98
C PRO A 34 11.93 -18.80 5.57
N ALA A 35 10.95 -19.67 5.39
CA ALA A 35 10.55 -20.19 4.09
C ALA A 35 10.05 -19.09 3.13
N ALA A 36 9.28 -18.11 3.61
CA ALA A 36 8.82 -16.99 2.77
C ALA A 36 9.97 -16.07 2.34
N LEU A 37 11.01 -15.90 3.16
CA LEU A 37 12.19 -15.15 2.74
C LEU A 37 13.00 -15.89 1.67
N GLN A 38 13.01 -17.22 1.70
CA GLN A 38 13.67 -18.01 0.66
C GLN A 38 13.00 -17.87 -0.72
N THR A 39 11.68 -17.72 -0.75
CA THR A 39 10.94 -17.54 -2.03
C THR A 39 11.17 -16.18 -2.68
N VAL A 40 11.78 -15.24 -1.97
CA VAL A 40 12.11 -13.89 -2.45
C VAL A 40 13.62 -13.59 -2.36
N SER A 41 14.46 -14.62 -2.31
CA SER A 41 15.93 -14.49 -2.19
C SER A 41 16.55 -13.65 -3.31
N ASP A 42 15.97 -13.69 -4.50
CA ASP A 42 16.46 -12.96 -5.68
C ASP A 42 16.01 -11.49 -5.68
N ALA A 43 15.02 -11.13 -4.86
CA ALA A 43 14.58 -9.74 -4.75
C ALA A 43 15.62 -8.90 -4.00
N ARG A 44 16.03 -7.79 -4.60
CA ARG A 44 16.94 -6.82 -3.98
C ARG A 44 16.26 -6.02 -2.88
N VAL A 45 14.93 -5.91 -2.95
CA VAL A 45 14.11 -5.17 -2.02
C VAL A 45 12.93 -6.03 -1.57
N VAL A 46 12.79 -6.21 -0.27
CA VAL A 46 11.64 -6.90 0.32
C VAL A 46 10.82 -5.93 1.13
N ALA A 47 9.55 -5.75 0.77
CA ALA A 47 8.55 -5.00 1.51
C ALA A 47 7.68 -5.96 2.34
N VAL A 48 7.51 -5.70 3.63
CA VAL A 48 6.66 -6.51 4.49
C VAL A 48 5.48 -5.68 4.97
N ASP A 49 4.27 -6.15 4.67
CA ASP A 49 3.03 -5.64 5.26
C ASP A 49 2.83 -6.26 6.65
N THR A 50 2.91 -5.46 7.70
CA THR A 50 2.67 -5.92 9.08
C THR A 50 1.22 -5.87 9.50
N ALA A 51 0.33 -5.24 8.72
CA ALA A 51 -1.08 -5.01 9.04
C ALA A 51 -1.29 -4.40 10.44
N THR A 52 -0.51 -3.37 10.77
CA THR A 52 -0.46 -2.78 12.11
C THR A 52 -1.18 -1.44 12.24
N ARG A 53 -1.63 -0.85 11.12
CA ARG A 53 -2.22 0.49 11.09
C ARG A 53 -3.31 0.72 12.13
N ARG A 54 -4.17 -0.27 12.36
CA ARG A 54 -5.31 -0.19 13.29
C ARG A 54 -5.07 -0.92 14.62
N ARG A 55 -3.88 -1.46 14.84
CA ARG A 55 -3.53 -2.12 16.10
C ARG A 55 -3.20 -1.12 17.19
N PRO A 56 -3.35 -1.48 18.47
CA PRO A 56 -2.82 -0.66 19.55
C PRO A 56 -1.32 -0.41 19.38
N PRO A 57 -0.80 0.81 19.70
CA PRO A 57 0.61 1.19 19.44
C PRO A 57 1.65 0.19 19.94
N ALA A 58 1.46 -0.35 21.14
CA ALA A 58 2.37 -1.36 21.69
C ALA A 58 2.38 -2.68 20.90
N ALA A 59 1.23 -3.10 20.37
CA ALA A 59 1.13 -4.30 19.53
C ALA A 59 1.74 -4.06 18.15
N ALA A 60 1.56 -2.87 17.58
CA ALA A 60 2.17 -2.45 16.33
C ALA A 60 3.70 -2.44 16.45
N GLY A 61 4.26 -1.82 17.50
CA GLY A 61 5.70 -1.80 17.76
C GLY A 61 6.29 -3.19 17.90
N ARG A 62 5.63 -4.10 18.64
CA ARG A 62 6.09 -5.51 18.76
C ARG A 62 6.11 -6.24 17.41
N ALA A 63 5.09 -6.04 16.59
CA ALA A 63 5.02 -6.67 15.27
C ALA A 63 6.13 -6.16 14.34
N VAL A 64 6.41 -4.86 14.35
CA VAL A 64 7.51 -4.24 13.60
C VAL A 64 8.85 -4.79 14.08
N ALA A 65 9.12 -4.79 15.39
CA ALA A 65 10.37 -5.32 15.95
C ALA A 65 10.59 -6.80 15.59
N ALA A 66 9.55 -7.63 15.71
CA ALA A 66 9.60 -9.05 15.33
C ALA A 66 9.93 -9.23 13.84
N THR A 67 9.33 -8.41 12.97
CA THR A 67 9.58 -8.41 11.52
C THR A 67 11.03 -8.01 11.22
N VAL A 68 11.52 -6.91 11.81
CA VAL A 68 12.92 -6.47 11.63
C VAL A 68 13.90 -7.55 12.07
N ASN A 69 13.68 -8.16 13.24
CA ASN A 69 14.54 -9.23 13.74
C ASN A 69 14.53 -10.47 12.82
N ALA A 70 13.39 -10.81 12.22
CA ALA A 70 13.32 -11.90 11.25
C ALA A 70 14.10 -11.57 9.96
N LEU A 71 13.93 -10.35 9.43
CA LEU A 71 14.66 -9.87 8.26
C LEU A 71 16.17 -9.82 8.52
N ARG A 72 16.62 -9.38 9.69
CA ARG A 72 18.05 -9.39 10.07
C ARG A 72 18.64 -10.80 10.08
N ARG A 73 17.92 -11.77 10.66
CA ARG A 73 18.33 -13.19 10.60
C ARG A 73 18.41 -13.72 9.17
N GLY A 74 17.60 -13.18 8.25
CA GLY A 74 17.67 -13.47 6.81
C GLY A 74 18.74 -12.66 6.06
N GLY A 75 19.64 -11.95 6.76
CA GLY A 75 20.76 -11.23 6.12
C GLY A 75 20.44 -9.80 5.67
N VAL A 76 19.26 -9.28 5.97
CA VAL A 76 18.90 -7.89 5.62
C VAL A 76 19.66 -6.93 6.54
N THR A 77 20.39 -5.98 5.93
CA THR A 77 21.22 -5.00 6.64
C THR A 77 20.71 -3.57 6.58
N ARG A 78 19.90 -3.23 5.56
CA ARG A 78 19.35 -1.90 5.38
C ARG A 78 17.84 -1.91 5.54
N PHE A 79 17.34 -0.92 6.26
CA PHE A 79 15.94 -0.85 6.64
C PHE A 79 15.32 0.47 6.24
N TYR A 80 14.05 0.41 5.86
CA TYR A 80 13.20 1.57 5.61
C TYR A 80 11.86 1.37 6.32
N LYS A 81 11.42 2.35 7.11
CA LYS A 81 10.08 2.35 7.71
C LYS A 81 9.13 3.11 6.81
N LYS A 82 8.22 2.40 6.17
CA LYS A 82 7.12 3.05 5.45
C LYS A 82 6.08 3.54 6.44
N ILE A 83 5.75 4.83 6.34
CA ILE A 83 4.66 5.46 7.07
C ILE A 83 3.64 6.06 6.08
N ASP A 84 2.44 6.28 6.56
CA ASP A 84 1.39 6.92 5.76
C ASP A 84 1.73 8.40 5.49
N SER A 85 1.54 8.86 4.25
CA SER A 85 1.84 10.25 3.87
C SER A 85 0.92 11.28 4.53
N THR A 86 -0.15 10.83 5.16
CA THR A 86 -1.10 11.63 5.95
C THR A 86 -1.05 11.29 7.45
N LEU A 87 0.03 10.63 7.91
CA LEU A 87 0.31 10.33 9.32
C LEU A 87 -0.75 9.46 10.02
N ARG A 88 -1.50 8.64 9.29
CA ARG A 88 -2.41 7.65 9.88
C ARG A 88 -1.62 6.50 10.49
N GLY A 89 -2.19 5.86 11.50
CA GLY A 89 -1.60 4.68 12.14
C GLY A 89 -0.62 5.02 13.26
N ASN A 90 0.26 4.07 13.55
CA ASN A 90 1.13 4.07 14.72
C ASN A 90 2.56 4.57 14.41
N CYS A 91 2.69 5.63 13.59
CA CYS A 91 3.96 6.06 13.01
C CYS A 91 5.08 6.21 14.05
N GLY A 92 4.84 6.92 15.15
CA GLY A 92 5.86 7.16 16.20
C GLY A 92 6.27 5.87 16.93
N ALA A 93 5.30 5.05 17.34
CA ALA A 93 5.56 3.81 18.05
C ALA A 93 6.30 2.77 17.17
N GLU A 94 5.96 2.72 15.90
CA GLU A 94 6.60 1.81 14.95
C GLU A 94 8.01 2.25 14.57
N ILE A 95 8.26 3.57 14.43
CA ILE A 95 9.62 4.12 14.21
C ILE A 95 10.49 3.81 15.42
N GLU A 96 10.01 4.06 16.65
CA GLU A 96 10.75 3.76 17.89
C GLU A 96 11.13 2.28 17.99
N ALA A 97 10.15 1.39 17.75
CA ALA A 97 10.37 -0.06 17.78
C ALA A 97 11.36 -0.51 16.69
N MET A 98 11.30 0.10 15.51
CA MET A 98 12.19 -0.23 14.41
C MET A 98 13.61 0.25 14.64
N LEU A 99 13.80 1.47 15.20
CA LEU A 99 15.11 2.00 15.60
C LEU A 99 15.79 1.04 16.56
N ALA A 100 15.08 0.62 17.62
CA ALA A 100 15.61 -0.32 18.60
C ALA A 100 15.97 -1.67 17.97
N ALA A 101 15.15 -2.18 17.06
CA ALA A 101 15.34 -3.50 16.46
C ALA A 101 16.44 -3.52 15.39
N CYS A 102 16.61 -2.46 14.61
CA CYS A 102 17.66 -2.40 13.57
C CYS A 102 19.01 -1.91 14.11
N GLY A 103 19.03 -1.30 15.30
CA GLY A 103 20.26 -0.79 15.94
C GLY A 103 20.69 0.59 15.42
N ALA A 104 19.84 1.29 14.67
CA ALA A 104 20.11 2.65 14.24
C ALA A 104 19.94 3.64 15.39
N SER A 105 20.74 4.71 15.39
CA SER A 105 20.71 5.72 16.46
C SER A 105 19.69 6.82 16.22
N VAL A 106 19.41 7.11 14.95
CA VAL A 106 18.52 8.20 14.53
C VAL A 106 17.59 7.77 13.40
N ALA A 107 16.34 8.27 13.42
CA ALA A 107 15.43 8.17 12.30
C ALA A 107 15.29 9.53 11.61
N VAL A 108 15.52 9.58 10.29
CA VAL A 108 15.18 10.74 9.46
C VAL A 108 13.80 10.50 8.84
N VAL A 109 12.86 11.38 9.15
CA VAL A 109 11.43 11.18 8.87
C VAL A 109 10.90 12.25 7.92
N CYS A 110 10.37 11.83 6.76
CA CYS A 110 9.65 12.70 5.85
C CYS A 110 8.44 12.00 5.23
N PRO A 111 7.21 12.35 5.62
CA PRO A 111 6.00 11.80 5.02
C PRO A 111 5.65 12.39 3.65
N ALA A 112 6.40 13.37 3.12
CA ALA A 112 6.11 14.01 1.85
C ALA A 112 6.04 13.00 0.69
N PHE A 113 5.06 13.21 -0.19
CA PHE A 113 4.89 12.50 -1.45
C PHE A 113 4.43 13.52 -2.52
N PRO A 114 5.37 14.31 -3.09
CA PRO A 114 5.04 15.42 -3.98
C PRO A 114 4.21 15.00 -5.19
N ALA A 115 4.54 13.87 -5.82
CA ALA A 115 3.80 13.32 -6.96
C ALA A 115 2.32 13.03 -6.64
N GLN A 116 1.97 12.89 -5.36
CA GLN A 116 0.60 12.71 -4.88
C GLN A 116 0.04 13.98 -4.21
N GLY A 117 0.70 15.13 -4.35
CA GLY A 117 0.29 16.41 -3.75
C GLY A 117 0.44 16.47 -2.23
N ARG A 118 1.30 15.64 -1.62
CA ARG A 118 1.61 15.69 -0.17
C ARG A 118 2.99 16.30 0.02
N THR A 119 3.05 17.38 0.78
CA THR A 119 4.30 18.08 1.08
C THR A 119 4.46 18.26 2.59
N VAL A 120 5.69 18.47 3.02
CA VAL A 120 6.01 18.89 4.40
C VAL A 120 6.68 20.26 4.31
N VAL A 121 6.02 21.25 4.89
CA VAL A 121 6.50 22.64 4.91
C VAL A 121 6.34 23.17 6.34
N ASP A 122 7.41 23.71 6.91
CA ASP A 122 7.46 24.17 8.31
C ASP A 122 7.05 23.07 9.31
N GLY A 123 7.48 21.83 9.06
CA GLY A 123 7.17 20.67 9.87
C GLY A 123 5.69 20.20 9.78
N ARG A 124 4.91 20.74 8.83
CA ARG A 124 3.48 20.43 8.65
C ARG A 124 3.21 19.71 7.34
N VAL A 125 2.41 18.68 7.42
CA VAL A 125 1.88 18.00 6.22
C VAL A 125 0.80 18.85 5.58
N ARG A 126 0.93 19.07 4.27
CA ARG A 126 -0.08 19.68 3.42
C ARG A 126 -0.53 18.69 2.35
N VAL A 127 -1.80 18.76 1.99
CA VAL A 127 -2.43 17.94 0.95
C VAL A 127 -2.99 18.89 -0.11
N HIS A 128 -2.42 18.84 -1.32
CA HIS A 128 -2.75 19.78 -2.41
C HIS A 128 -2.70 21.25 -1.95
N GLY A 129 -1.67 21.59 -1.18
CA GLY A 129 -1.45 22.94 -0.64
C GLY A 129 -2.24 23.32 0.61
N GLN A 130 -3.27 22.52 0.98
CA GLN A 130 -4.06 22.74 2.19
C GLN A 130 -3.43 22.05 3.41
N ASP A 131 -3.63 22.59 4.60
CA ASP A 131 -3.23 21.89 5.84
C ASP A 131 -3.94 20.53 5.92
N LEU A 132 -3.22 19.49 6.37
CA LEU A 132 -3.76 18.13 6.47
C LEU A 132 -5.08 18.09 7.24
N MET A 133 -5.19 18.82 8.35
CA MET A 133 -6.40 18.79 9.20
C MET A 133 -7.60 19.47 8.55
N ALA A 134 -7.39 20.32 7.53
CA ALA A 134 -8.45 20.93 6.74
C ALA A 134 -8.82 20.11 5.50
N ALA A 135 -8.00 19.12 5.14
CA ALA A 135 -8.24 18.30 3.96
C ALA A 135 -9.27 17.19 4.23
N PRO A 136 -10.13 16.83 3.26
CA PRO A 136 -11.14 15.77 3.43
C PRO A 136 -10.56 14.40 3.86
N ILE A 137 -9.30 14.13 3.55
CA ILE A 137 -8.60 12.90 3.92
C ILE A 137 -8.26 12.83 5.42
N ALA A 138 -8.34 13.93 6.16
CA ALA A 138 -8.12 13.93 7.61
C ALA A 138 -9.19 13.12 8.36
N VAL A 139 -10.38 13.02 7.78
CA VAL A 139 -11.52 12.28 8.37
C VAL A 139 -11.49 10.85 7.85
N ASP A 140 -10.65 10.01 8.47
CA ASP A 140 -10.64 8.55 8.21
C ASP A 140 -11.37 7.83 9.36
N PRO A 141 -12.44 7.06 9.08
CA PRO A 141 -13.14 6.27 10.10
C PRO A 141 -12.25 5.26 10.82
N GLY A 142 -11.12 4.88 10.23
CA GLY A 142 -10.13 3.97 10.80
C GLY A 142 -9.07 4.64 11.70
N GLY A 143 -9.18 5.95 11.96
CA GLY A 143 -8.23 6.74 12.71
C GLY A 143 -7.43 7.69 11.82
N GLY A 144 -7.86 8.94 11.76
CA GLY A 144 -7.18 10.02 11.04
C GLY A 144 -5.88 10.47 11.73
N ALA A 145 -5.17 11.41 11.10
CA ALA A 145 -4.02 12.05 11.71
C ALA A 145 -4.41 12.85 12.97
N ALA A 146 -3.58 12.79 13.99
CA ALA A 146 -3.82 13.53 15.23
C ALA A 146 -3.39 15.01 15.14
N SER A 147 -2.57 15.36 14.15
CA SER A 147 -2.05 16.71 13.90
C SER A 147 -1.47 16.78 12.49
N SER A 148 -1.51 17.97 11.86
CA SER A 148 -0.73 18.24 10.65
C SER A 148 0.77 18.39 10.94
N ARG A 149 1.15 18.78 12.19
CA ARG A 149 2.55 18.89 12.58
C ARG A 149 3.14 17.50 12.83
N VAL A 150 4.14 17.14 12.03
CA VAL A 150 4.71 15.79 12.05
C VAL A 150 5.29 15.45 13.41
N ALA A 151 6.09 16.36 14.00
CA ALA A 151 6.70 16.17 15.31
C ALA A 151 5.64 15.96 16.42
N GLU A 152 4.53 16.69 16.37
CA GLU A 152 3.43 16.52 17.33
C GLU A 152 2.71 15.19 17.16
N ALA A 153 2.41 14.80 15.90
CA ALA A 153 1.75 13.53 15.61
C ALA A 153 2.58 12.33 16.08
N LEU A 154 3.89 12.37 15.83
CA LEU A 154 4.83 11.33 16.30
C LEU A 154 5.00 11.36 17.84
N GLY A 155 5.15 12.54 18.44
CA GLY A 155 5.40 12.71 19.86
C GLY A 155 4.27 12.19 20.75
N ARG A 156 3.05 12.06 20.24
CA ARG A 156 1.94 11.40 20.94
C ARG A 156 2.11 9.89 21.08
N GLN A 157 3.03 9.29 20.32
CA GLN A 157 3.20 7.84 20.19
C GLN A 157 4.59 7.33 20.57
N THR A 158 5.55 8.23 20.81
CA THR A 158 6.94 7.89 21.17
C THR A 158 7.47 8.78 22.29
N ARG A 159 8.45 8.28 23.03
CA ARG A 159 9.20 9.06 24.03
C ARG A 159 10.57 9.51 23.53
N LEU A 160 10.92 9.19 22.30
CA LEU A 160 12.18 9.62 21.70
C LEU A 160 12.19 11.14 21.51
N PRO A 161 13.35 11.79 21.67
CA PRO A 161 13.48 13.21 21.32
C PRO A 161 13.22 13.40 19.82
N ILE A 162 12.48 14.46 19.49
CA ILE A 162 12.13 14.81 18.12
C ILE A 162 12.68 16.21 17.82
N ALA A 163 13.54 16.30 16.82
CA ALA A 163 14.01 17.54 16.23
C ALA A 163 13.37 17.79 14.87
N GLU A 164 13.37 19.03 14.43
CA GLU A 164 12.92 19.43 13.08
C GLU A 164 14.09 20.09 12.36
N ALA A 165 14.27 19.79 11.06
CA ALA A 165 15.20 20.44 10.17
C ALA A 165 14.50 20.80 8.87
N ARG A 166 14.59 22.05 8.45
CA ARG A 166 13.94 22.56 7.24
C ARG A 166 14.83 22.50 6.01
N ARG A 167 16.14 22.50 6.24
CA ARG A 167 17.17 22.45 5.20
C ARG A 167 18.29 21.49 5.59
N PRO A 168 18.94 20.85 4.62
CA PRO A 168 20.00 19.86 4.89
C PRO A 168 21.19 20.39 5.68
N ASP A 169 21.49 21.69 5.64
CA ASP A 169 22.54 22.33 6.42
C ASP A 169 22.22 22.45 7.92
N GLU A 170 20.95 22.35 8.30
CA GLU A 170 20.51 22.41 9.70
C GLU A 170 20.71 21.08 10.46
N LEU A 171 21.07 19.99 9.77
CA LEU A 171 21.20 18.64 10.37
C LEU A 171 22.28 18.51 11.46
N GLY A 172 23.27 19.35 11.53
CA GLY A 172 24.33 19.46 12.50
C GLY A 172 24.32 18.47 13.68
N GLN A 173 24.28 19.01 14.89
CA GLN A 173 24.26 18.21 16.14
C GLN A 173 22.93 17.47 16.42
N SER A 174 21.85 17.80 15.70
CA SER A 174 20.51 17.18 15.88
C SER A 174 20.47 15.69 15.52
N MET A 175 21.48 15.18 14.81
CA MET A 175 21.53 13.80 14.32
C MET A 175 22.15 12.77 15.30
N ARG A 176 22.23 13.06 16.58
CA ARG A 176 22.93 12.13 17.49
C ARG A 176 22.04 10.98 17.98
N ARG A 177 20.76 11.22 18.24
CA ARG A 177 19.82 10.21 18.74
C ARG A 177 18.37 10.69 18.62
N GLY A 178 17.46 9.77 18.26
CA GLY A 178 16.02 10.05 18.24
C GLY A 178 15.45 10.21 16.83
N ILE A 179 14.54 11.14 16.64
CA ILE A 179 13.83 11.39 15.39
C ILE A 179 14.17 12.78 14.88
N VAL A 180 14.47 12.90 13.60
CA VAL A 180 14.61 14.19 12.90
C VAL A 180 13.57 14.27 11.80
N VAL A 181 12.60 15.15 11.94
CA VAL A 181 11.59 15.45 10.93
C VAL A 181 12.17 16.43 9.92
N VAL A 182 12.06 16.15 8.63
CA VAL A 182 12.62 16.99 7.58
C VAL A 182 11.54 17.47 6.60
N ASP A 183 11.69 18.71 6.15
CA ASP A 183 10.78 19.34 5.18
C ASP A 183 11.11 18.91 3.74
N ALA A 184 10.06 18.70 2.95
CA ALA A 184 10.18 18.52 1.50
C ALA A 184 8.86 18.91 0.81
N ALA A 185 8.97 19.79 -0.18
CA ALA A 185 7.86 20.20 -1.04
C ALA A 185 7.95 19.58 -2.44
N THR A 186 9.14 19.13 -2.84
CA THR A 186 9.43 18.57 -4.16
C THR A 186 10.26 17.27 -4.05
N ASP A 187 10.27 16.47 -5.11
CA ASP A 187 11.15 15.30 -5.19
C ASP A 187 12.64 15.68 -5.16
N ALA A 188 13.00 16.90 -5.62
CA ALA A 188 14.35 17.42 -5.52
C ALA A 188 14.74 17.71 -4.06
N ASP A 189 13.79 18.13 -3.21
CA ASP A 189 14.04 18.29 -1.76
C ASP A 189 14.35 16.95 -1.12
N LEU A 190 13.54 15.93 -1.42
CA LEU A 190 13.77 14.56 -0.93
C LEU A 190 15.15 14.04 -1.36
N ALA A 191 15.54 14.27 -2.61
CA ALA A 191 16.86 13.88 -3.10
C ALA A 191 18.00 14.60 -2.35
N ARG A 192 17.88 15.91 -2.08
CA ARG A 192 18.87 16.68 -1.32
C ARG A 192 19.06 16.13 0.11
N TRP A 193 17.97 15.71 0.76
CA TRP A 193 18.07 15.05 2.07
C TRP A 193 18.83 13.73 2.00
N VAL A 194 18.51 12.89 0.99
CA VAL A 194 19.20 11.61 0.80
C VAL A 194 20.67 11.81 0.47
N ASP A 195 21.00 12.77 -0.39
CA ASP A 195 22.40 13.08 -0.74
C ASP A 195 23.18 13.62 0.49
N ARG A 196 22.55 14.40 1.37
CA ARG A 196 23.17 14.96 2.57
C ARG A 196 23.39 13.95 3.68
N VAL A 197 22.41 13.06 3.92
CA VAL A 197 22.45 12.08 5.02
C VAL A 197 23.14 10.80 4.58
N GLY A 198 22.98 10.40 3.33
CA GLY A 198 23.55 9.16 2.77
C GLY A 198 22.67 7.93 3.02
N LEU A 199 23.23 6.77 2.65
CA LEU A 199 22.57 5.46 2.74
C LEU A 199 23.18 4.57 3.83
N ASP A 200 23.84 5.13 4.82
CA ASP A 200 24.54 4.38 5.84
C ASP A 200 23.59 3.72 6.84
N SER A 201 24.02 2.63 7.46
CA SER A 201 23.18 1.79 8.31
C SER A 201 22.84 2.41 9.68
N ASP A 202 23.55 3.46 10.09
CA ASP A 202 23.33 4.12 11.39
C ASP A 202 22.10 5.03 11.39
N VAL A 203 21.51 5.25 10.21
CA VAL A 203 20.31 6.06 10.03
C VAL A 203 19.16 5.17 9.55
N LEU A 204 18.05 5.24 10.28
CA LEU A 204 16.77 4.69 9.82
C LEU A 204 16.04 5.76 8.99
N TRP A 205 15.83 5.51 7.72
CA TRP A 205 14.93 6.32 6.92
C TRP A 205 13.48 5.91 7.16
N ALA A 206 12.60 6.89 7.39
CA ALA A 206 11.17 6.66 7.56
C ALA A 206 10.36 7.68 6.75
N GLY A 207 9.39 7.23 5.97
CA GLY A 207 8.61 8.14 5.15
C GLY A 207 7.59 7.47 4.24
N SER A 208 7.09 8.22 3.28
CA SER A 208 6.17 7.78 2.24
C SER A 208 6.91 7.10 1.07
N ALA A 209 6.17 6.66 0.04
CA ALA A 209 6.78 6.18 -1.19
C ALA A 209 7.58 7.28 -1.94
N GLY A 210 7.29 8.57 -1.72
CA GLY A 210 8.09 9.66 -2.27
C GLY A 210 9.53 9.64 -1.77
N LEU A 211 9.75 9.55 -0.46
CA LEU A 211 11.10 9.41 0.12
C LEU A 211 11.76 8.08 -0.32
N ALA A 212 10.98 7.00 -0.39
CA ALA A 212 11.48 5.72 -0.89
C ALA A 212 12.00 5.83 -2.35
N GLY A 213 11.33 6.58 -3.21
CA GLY A 213 11.78 6.87 -4.57
C GLY A 213 13.13 7.61 -4.63
N ALA A 214 13.33 8.58 -3.74
CA ALA A 214 14.63 9.27 -3.63
C ALA A 214 15.74 8.30 -3.17
N LEU A 215 15.47 7.45 -2.19
CA LEU A 215 16.39 6.39 -1.73
C LEU A 215 16.66 5.35 -2.81
N ALA A 216 15.63 4.93 -3.56
CA ALA A 216 15.76 3.99 -4.67
C ALA A 216 16.69 4.53 -5.74
N ARG A 217 16.50 5.79 -6.14
CA ARG A 217 17.37 6.49 -7.10
C ARG A 217 18.82 6.56 -6.62
N ALA A 218 19.05 6.91 -5.37
CA ALA A 218 20.39 6.96 -4.78
C ALA A 218 21.04 5.57 -4.69
N THR A 219 20.24 4.53 -4.39
CA THR A 219 20.70 3.14 -4.34
C THR A 219 21.05 2.64 -5.73
N ALA A 220 20.24 2.88 -6.74
CA ALA A 220 20.47 2.47 -8.12
C ALA A 220 21.74 3.09 -8.72
N ARG A 221 22.09 4.33 -8.36
CA ARG A 221 23.35 4.97 -8.77
C ARG A 221 24.60 4.23 -8.24
N ARG A 222 24.51 3.51 -7.12
CA ARG A 222 25.61 2.77 -6.49
C ARG A 222 25.71 1.32 -6.96
N THR A 223 24.67 0.82 -7.60
CA THR A 223 24.58 -0.57 -8.07
C THR A 223 24.41 -0.55 -9.57
N ALA A 224 25.01 -1.52 -10.27
CA ALA A 224 24.85 -1.63 -11.73
C ALA A 224 23.34 -1.63 -12.07
N PRO A 225 22.93 -0.92 -13.14
CA PRO A 225 21.53 -0.81 -13.48
C PRO A 225 20.95 -2.20 -13.72
N ALA A 226 19.90 -2.55 -12.98
CA ALA A 226 19.04 -3.65 -13.35
C ALA A 226 18.35 -3.28 -14.68
N ARG A 227 18.05 -4.27 -15.46
CA ARG A 227 17.44 -4.17 -16.79
C ARG A 227 16.18 -3.29 -16.74
N ARG A 228 16.11 -2.28 -17.58
CA ARG A 228 14.90 -1.47 -17.74
C ARG A 228 13.80 -2.36 -18.32
N VAL A 229 12.72 -2.52 -17.62
CA VAL A 229 11.48 -3.03 -18.17
C VAL A 229 10.76 -1.83 -18.79
N ALA A 230 10.60 -1.84 -20.11
CA ALA A 230 9.78 -0.86 -20.79
C ALA A 230 8.31 -1.06 -20.37
N ALA A 231 7.54 0.02 -20.26
CA ALA A 231 6.09 -0.09 -20.19
C ALA A 231 5.60 -0.71 -21.50
N ALA A 232 5.13 -1.96 -21.46
CA ALA A 232 4.62 -2.62 -22.65
C ALA A 232 3.32 -1.92 -23.10
N GLU A 233 3.23 -1.61 -24.37
CA GLU A 233 1.97 -1.26 -25.00
C GLU A 233 1.11 -2.52 -25.09
N ALA A 234 -0.11 -2.46 -24.55
CA ALA A 234 -1.02 -3.59 -24.54
C ALA A 234 -1.49 -3.92 -25.96
N ALA A 235 -0.94 -4.96 -26.55
CA ALA A 235 -1.43 -5.53 -27.80
C ALA A 235 -1.51 -7.05 -27.67
N SER A 236 -2.57 -7.54 -27.01
CA SER A 236 -2.93 -8.96 -27.08
C SER A 236 -4.25 -9.11 -27.83
N SER A 237 -4.28 -10.01 -28.83
CA SER A 237 -5.51 -10.40 -29.53
C SER A 237 -6.41 -11.33 -28.72
N VAL A 238 -5.97 -11.78 -27.54
CA VAL A 238 -6.71 -12.71 -26.68
C VAL A 238 -7.44 -11.93 -25.61
N TRP A 239 -8.77 -11.95 -25.66
CA TRP A 239 -9.64 -11.39 -24.63
C TRP A 239 -9.53 -12.22 -23.35
N ARG A 240 -9.23 -11.56 -22.22
CA ARG A 240 -9.08 -12.22 -20.92
C ARG A 240 -9.92 -11.52 -19.85
N PRO A 241 -10.85 -12.22 -19.20
CA PRO A 241 -11.64 -11.65 -18.12
C PRO A 241 -10.79 -11.13 -16.96
N VAL A 242 -11.25 -10.05 -16.33
CA VAL A 242 -10.63 -9.46 -15.13
C VAL A 242 -11.67 -9.31 -14.06
N VAL A 243 -11.33 -9.66 -12.82
CA VAL A 243 -12.17 -9.34 -11.66
C VAL A 243 -11.65 -8.06 -11.03
N VAL A 244 -12.52 -7.07 -10.91
CA VAL A 244 -12.22 -5.77 -10.28
C VAL A 244 -13.02 -5.63 -9.00
N VAL A 245 -12.33 -5.52 -7.87
CA VAL A 245 -12.93 -5.44 -6.54
C VAL A 245 -12.80 -4.03 -6.00
N VAL A 246 -13.93 -3.33 -5.88
CA VAL A 246 -13.99 -1.94 -5.42
C VAL A 246 -14.55 -1.88 -3.99
N GLY A 247 -13.68 -2.13 -3.02
CA GLY A 247 -14.00 -2.05 -1.59
C GLY A 247 -13.78 -0.66 -0.98
N SER A 248 -13.22 0.28 -1.74
CA SER A 248 -12.91 1.62 -1.26
C SER A 248 -14.12 2.56 -1.29
N LEU A 249 -14.38 3.21 -0.17
CA LEU A 249 -15.42 4.26 -0.05
C LEU A 249 -14.95 5.65 -0.55
N HIS A 250 -13.72 5.75 -1.07
CA HIS A 250 -13.14 7.03 -1.51
C HIS A 250 -13.81 7.53 -2.80
N ALA A 251 -14.08 8.84 -2.89
CA ALA A 251 -14.74 9.45 -4.06
C ALA A 251 -13.98 9.18 -5.37
N VAL A 252 -12.65 9.21 -5.33
CA VAL A 252 -11.78 8.88 -6.48
C VAL A 252 -12.06 7.46 -6.99
N SER A 253 -12.15 6.46 -6.11
CA SER A 253 -12.45 5.07 -6.52
C SER A 253 -13.85 4.94 -7.14
N ARG A 254 -14.84 5.72 -6.67
CA ARG A 254 -16.18 5.73 -7.28
C ARG A 254 -16.16 6.32 -8.69
N GLY A 255 -15.45 7.45 -8.90
CA GLY A 255 -15.27 8.05 -10.22
C GLY A 255 -14.55 7.11 -11.18
N GLN A 256 -13.52 6.42 -10.73
CA GLN A 256 -12.79 5.41 -11.51
C GLN A 256 -13.65 4.20 -11.88
N MET A 257 -14.51 3.75 -10.96
CA MET A 257 -15.48 2.68 -11.23
C MET A 257 -16.49 3.10 -12.30
N ALA A 258 -16.99 4.34 -12.26
CA ALA A 258 -17.89 4.84 -13.30
C ALA A 258 -17.22 4.85 -14.68
N ALA A 259 -15.96 5.28 -14.77
CA ALA A 259 -15.18 5.21 -16.01
C ALA A 259 -14.92 3.77 -16.46
N LEU A 260 -14.61 2.86 -15.53
CA LEU A 260 -14.43 1.44 -15.84
C LEU A 260 -15.67 0.80 -16.44
N LEU A 261 -16.86 1.13 -15.92
CA LEU A 261 -18.12 0.56 -16.40
C LEU A 261 -18.51 1.03 -17.84
N THR A 262 -17.76 1.97 -18.42
CA THR A 262 -17.91 2.30 -19.85
C THR A 262 -17.15 1.35 -20.78
N LEU A 263 -16.27 0.50 -20.25
CA LEU A 263 -15.56 -0.50 -21.05
C LEU A 263 -16.52 -1.61 -21.53
N PRO A 264 -16.34 -2.11 -22.77
CA PRO A 264 -17.08 -3.28 -23.26
C PRO A 264 -16.90 -4.48 -22.30
N GLY A 265 -17.98 -5.18 -22.01
CA GLY A 265 -17.98 -6.38 -21.18
C GLY A 265 -17.84 -6.12 -19.67
N ALA A 266 -17.71 -4.88 -19.20
CA ALA A 266 -17.67 -4.57 -17.77
C ALA A 266 -19.08 -4.63 -17.15
N THR A 267 -19.28 -5.56 -16.21
CA THR A 267 -20.57 -5.79 -15.55
C THR A 267 -20.47 -5.60 -14.04
N LEU A 268 -21.33 -4.76 -13.48
CA LEU A 268 -21.36 -4.43 -12.05
C LEU A 268 -22.14 -5.47 -11.23
N VAL A 269 -21.49 -5.98 -10.19
CA VAL A 269 -22.10 -6.72 -9.08
C VAL A 269 -22.02 -5.85 -7.85
N SER A 270 -23.11 -5.18 -7.50
CA SER A 270 -23.18 -4.28 -6.34
C SER A 270 -23.75 -5.01 -5.14
N CYS A 271 -23.10 -4.88 -3.98
CA CYS A 271 -23.54 -5.42 -2.72
C CYS A 271 -23.65 -4.32 -1.68
N HIS A 272 -24.78 -4.30 -0.94
CA HIS A 272 -24.98 -3.27 0.08
C HIS A 272 -24.11 -3.53 1.31
N PRO A 273 -23.25 -2.59 1.71
CA PRO A 273 -22.27 -2.84 2.78
C PRO A 273 -22.91 -3.17 4.13
N ALA A 274 -24.01 -2.52 4.50
CA ALA A 274 -24.69 -2.81 5.76
C ALA A 274 -25.34 -4.20 5.76
N GLY A 275 -25.85 -4.66 4.61
CA GLY A 275 -26.33 -6.05 4.45
C GLY A 275 -25.22 -7.08 4.66
N ILE A 276 -24.00 -6.80 4.18
CA ILE A 276 -22.82 -7.63 4.44
C ILE A 276 -22.52 -7.69 5.94
N VAL A 277 -22.48 -6.54 6.60
CA VAL A 277 -22.20 -6.47 8.05
C VAL A 277 -23.22 -7.21 8.87
N ARG A 278 -24.50 -7.16 8.46
CA ARG A 278 -25.62 -7.90 9.10
C ARG A 278 -25.68 -9.39 8.73
N GLY A 279 -24.83 -9.87 7.81
CA GLY A 279 -24.86 -11.26 7.33
C GLY A 279 -26.03 -11.60 6.41
N GLN A 280 -26.63 -10.61 5.78
CA GLN A 280 -27.80 -10.72 4.90
C GLN A 280 -27.44 -10.95 3.41
N VAL A 281 -26.16 -10.82 3.05
CA VAL A 281 -25.67 -11.00 1.68
C VAL A 281 -24.91 -12.33 1.60
N SER A 282 -25.47 -13.28 0.85
CA SER A 282 -24.87 -14.61 0.66
C SER A 282 -23.59 -14.49 -0.18
N ILE A 283 -22.50 -15.13 0.28
CA ILE A 283 -21.26 -15.25 -0.48
C ILE A 283 -21.49 -16.08 -1.73
N ASP A 284 -22.17 -17.23 -1.60
CA ASP A 284 -22.35 -18.19 -2.70
C ASP A 284 -23.14 -17.59 -3.87
N GLU A 285 -24.24 -16.87 -3.59
CA GLU A 285 -25.03 -16.19 -4.60
C GLU A 285 -24.23 -15.10 -5.36
N VAL A 286 -23.37 -14.37 -4.63
CA VAL A 286 -22.54 -13.32 -5.26
C VAL A 286 -21.41 -13.97 -6.05
N VAL A 287 -20.81 -15.06 -5.58
CA VAL A 287 -19.80 -15.83 -6.30
C VAL A 287 -20.38 -16.38 -7.60
N GLU A 288 -21.57 -17.00 -7.56
CA GLU A 288 -22.23 -17.53 -8.75
C GLU A 288 -22.47 -16.46 -9.82
N ARG A 289 -22.94 -15.28 -9.41
CA ARG A 289 -23.11 -14.14 -10.34
C ARG A 289 -21.78 -13.67 -10.92
N CYS A 290 -20.73 -13.54 -10.12
CA CYS A 290 -19.41 -13.12 -10.59
C CYS A 290 -18.80 -14.15 -11.56
N VAL A 291 -18.92 -15.44 -11.24
CA VAL A 291 -18.46 -16.55 -12.08
C VAL A 291 -19.21 -16.58 -13.40
N GLY A 292 -20.53 -16.38 -13.39
CA GLY A 292 -21.34 -16.28 -14.63
C GLY A 292 -20.81 -15.22 -15.58
N ILE A 293 -20.54 -14.00 -15.08
CA ILE A 293 -19.97 -12.90 -15.88
C ILE A 293 -18.61 -13.28 -16.49
N VAL A 294 -17.73 -13.90 -15.69
CA VAL A 294 -16.40 -14.31 -16.14
C VAL A 294 -16.48 -15.41 -17.21
N ARG A 295 -17.38 -16.37 -17.07
CA ARG A 295 -17.60 -17.46 -18.04
C ARG A 295 -18.15 -16.96 -19.36
N GLU A 296 -18.95 -15.91 -19.33
CA GLU A 296 -19.43 -15.22 -20.54
C GLU A 296 -18.36 -14.35 -21.20
N GLY A 297 -17.13 -14.32 -20.65
CA GLY A 297 -16.01 -13.52 -21.13
C GLY A 297 -16.04 -12.06 -20.65
N GLY A 298 -16.94 -11.68 -19.73
CA GLY A 298 -17.06 -10.33 -19.20
C GLY A 298 -16.04 -10.01 -18.12
N HIS A 299 -15.82 -8.70 -17.87
CA HIS A 299 -15.12 -8.21 -16.69
C HIS A 299 -16.09 -8.07 -15.51
N CYS A 300 -15.85 -8.76 -14.42
CA CYS A 300 -16.69 -8.66 -13.22
C CYS A 300 -16.23 -7.50 -12.33
N VAL A 301 -17.08 -6.52 -12.09
CA VAL A 301 -16.83 -5.39 -11.21
C VAL A 301 -17.63 -5.59 -9.92
N LEU A 302 -17.01 -6.18 -8.90
CA LEU A 302 -17.61 -6.38 -7.57
C LEU A 302 -17.42 -5.11 -6.74
N SER A 303 -18.51 -4.49 -6.30
CA SER A 303 -18.43 -3.24 -5.54
C SER A 303 -19.31 -3.25 -4.29
N THR A 304 -18.77 -2.66 -3.22
CA THR A 304 -19.49 -2.27 -2.00
C THR A 304 -19.50 -0.76 -1.83
N SER A 305 -19.45 -0.02 -2.93
CA SER A 305 -19.44 1.44 -2.92
C SER A 305 -20.65 1.98 -2.16
N ALA A 306 -20.41 2.93 -1.27
CA ALA A 306 -21.42 3.43 -0.36
C ALA A 306 -21.51 4.96 -0.40
N SER A 307 -22.73 5.47 -0.14
CA SER A 307 -23.00 6.88 0.10
C SER A 307 -22.48 7.33 1.47
N GLU A 308 -22.55 8.63 1.75
CA GLU A 308 -22.26 9.15 3.09
C GLU A 308 -23.28 8.65 4.14
N GLU A 309 -24.51 8.43 3.73
CA GLU A 309 -25.56 7.85 4.58
C GLU A 309 -25.19 6.42 4.99
N THR A 310 -24.74 5.59 4.04
CA THR A 310 -24.26 4.23 4.34
C THR A 310 -23.05 4.24 5.27
N ARG A 311 -22.17 5.23 5.18
CA ARG A 311 -21.04 5.36 6.14
C ARG A 311 -21.54 5.61 7.56
N ARG A 312 -22.57 6.46 7.74
CA ARG A 312 -23.17 6.70 9.05
C ARG A 312 -23.82 5.45 9.59
N GLU A 313 -24.59 4.74 8.76
CA GLU A 313 -25.21 3.46 9.12
C GLU A 313 -24.15 2.43 9.58
N LEU A 314 -23.04 2.30 8.86
CA LEU A 314 -21.94 1.39 9.24
C LEU A 314 -21.28 1.78 10.58
N ALA A 315 -21.13 3.09 10.83
CA ALA A 315 -20.61 3.58 12.10
C ALA A 315 -21.57 3.30 13.25
N GLU A 316 -22.88 3.40 13.00
CA GLU A 316 -23.94 3.07 13.94
C GLU A 316 -23.94 1.58 14.29
N LEU A 317 -23.94 0.72 13.28
CA LEU A 317 -23.84 -0.74 13.45
C LEU A 317 -22.61 -1.14 14.28
N GLY A 318 -21.47 -0.50 14.05
CA GLY A 318 -20.28 -0.74 14.87
C GLY A 318 -20.48 -0.38 16.34
N ARG A 319 -21.10 0.78 16.63
CA ARG A 319 -21.38 1.23 18.00
C ARG A 319 -22.40 0.29 18.71
N GLU A 320 -23.46 -0.07 18.02
CA GLU A 320 -24.48 -1.00 18.53
C GLU A 320 -23.90 -2.37 18.87
N ALA A 321 -22.96 -2.85 18.06
CA ALA A 321 -22.25 -4.10 18.28
C ALA A 321 -21.12 -4.00 19.33
N GLY A 322 -20.90 -2.83 19.96
CA GLY A 322 -19.86 -2.63 20.97
C GLY A 322 -18.44 -2.57 20.39
N HIS A 323 -18.32 -2.28 19.09
CA HIS A 323 -17.04 -2.23 18.40
C HIS A 323 -16.60 -0.80 18.08
N GLY A 324 -15.29 -0.60 18.00
CA GLY A 324 -14.68 0.69 17.65
C GLY A 324 -14.76 1.00 16.14
N PRO A 325 -14.33 2.24 15.77
CA PRO A 325 -14.25 2.66 14.38
C PRO A 325 -13.40 1.68 13.54
N GLY A 326 -13.87 1.40 12.29
CA GLY A 326 -13.16 0.52 11.35
C GLY A 326 -13.64 -0.94 11.36
N TRP A 327 -14.35 -1.40 12.40
CA TRP A 327 -14.83 -2.78 12.49
C TRP A 327 -15.70 -3.20 11.29
N ALA A 328 -16.65 -2.37 10.89
CA ALA A 328 -17.48 -2.65 9.72
C ALA A 328 -16.65 -2.74 8.43
N GLY A 329 -15.65 -1.87 8.27
CA GLY A 329 -14.72 -1.92 7.15
C GLY A 329 -13.90 -3.21 7.10
N GLU A 330 -13.45 -3.72 8.24
CA GLU A 330 -12.74 -5.00 8.33
C GLU A 330 -13.63 -6.18 7.94
N ARG A 331 -14.89 -6.20 8.37
CA ARG A 331 -15.87 -7.23 7.98
C ARG A 331 -16.14 -7.19 6.47
N ILE A 332 -16.35 -6.01 5.91
CA ILE A 332 -16.57 -5.83 4.47
C ILE A 332 -15.33 -6.28 3.67
N ALA A 333 -14.13 -5.89 4.09
CA ALA A 333 -12.89 -6.32 3.44
C ALA A 333 -12.70 -7.84 3.52
N ALA A 334 -12.98 -8.45 4.66
CA ALA A 334 -12.92 -9.91 4.84
C ALA A 334 -13.94 -10.64 3.96
N TRP A 335 -15.16 -10.10 3.84
CA TRP A 335 -16.21 -10.62 2.99
C TRP A 335 -15.84 -10.52 1.50
N LEU A 336 -15.40 -9.33 1.04
CA LEU A 336 -14.91 -9.12 -0.33
C LEU A 336 -13.75 -10.05 -0.65
N GLY A 337 -12.81 -10.22 0.28
CA GLY A 337 -11.70 -11.15 0.13
C GLY A 337 -12.17 -12.61 -0.02
N ALA A 338 -13.22 -13.02 0.72
CA ALA A 338 -13.79 -14.35 0.60
C ALA A 338 -14.45 -14.58 -0.76
N VAL A 339 -15.28 -13.63 -1.22
CA VAL A 339 -15.90 -13.70 -2.55
C VAL A 339 -14.83 -13.73 -3.66
N THR A 340 -13.84 -12.83 -3.58
CA THR A 340 -12.76 -12.75 -4.57
C THR A 340 -12.00 -14.07 -4.67
N ALA A 341 -11.61 -14.65 -3.54
CA ALA A 341 -10.89 -15.91 -3.52
C ALA A 341 -11.74 -17.07 -4.07
N ALA A 342 -13.01 -17.11 -3.72
CA ALA A 342 -13.92 -18.14 -4.21
C ALA A 342 -14.14 -18.05 -5.73
N VAL A 343 -14.29 -16.83 -6.29
CA VAL A 343 -14.40 -16.62 -7.74
C VAL A 343 -13.14 -17.10 -8.47
N ILE A 344 -11.95 -16.74 -7.97
CA ILE A 344 -10.66 -17.16 -8.57
C ILE A 344 -10.49 -18.68 -8.48
N GLN A 345 -10.91 -19.32 -7.38
CA GLN A 345 -10.83 -20.78 -7.21
C GLN A 345 -11.84 -21.54 -8.08
N ALA A 346 -13.02 -20.95 -8.32
CA ALA A 346 -14.05 -21.54 -9.19
C ALA A 346 -13.70 -21.49 -10.68
N GLU A 347 -12.85 -20.52 -11.09
CA GLU A 347 -12.43 -20.31 -12.47
C GLU A 347 -10.91 -20.40 -12.60
N MET A 348 -10.40 -21.61 -12.83
CA MET A 348 -8.96 -21.93 -12.87
C MET A 348 -8.16 -21.15 -13.96
N GLY A 349 -8.85 -20.61 -14.96
CA GLY A 349 -8.24 -19.75 -15.99
C GLY A 349 -8.23 -18.25 -15.64
N LEU A 350 -8.82 -17.86 -14.52
CA LEU A 350 -8.86 -16.47 -14.09
C LEU A 350 -7.56 -16.09 -13.36
N GLU A 351 -6.67 -15.44 -14.07
CA GLU A 351 -5.33 -15.08 -13.59
C GLU A 351 -5.16 -13.57 -13.30
N ARG A 352 -6.26 -12.79 -13.29
CA ARG A 352 -6.20 -11.32 -13.24
C ARG A 352 -7.19 -10.72 -12.27
N VAL A 353 -6.69 -10.00 -11.29
CA VAL A 353 -7.52 -9.32 -10.29
C VAL A 353 -7.02 -7.91 -10.01
N ILE A 354 -7.94 -6.97 -9.85
CA ILE A 354 -7.68 -5.60 -9.43
C ILE A 354 -8.41 -5.36 -8.12
N CYS A 355 -7.69 -4.94 -7.08
CA CYS A 355 -8.26 -4.64 -5.77
C CYS A 355 -8.04 -3.18 -5.40
N THR A 356 -9.12 -2.45 -5.12
CA THR A 356 -9.02 -1.13 -4.50
C THR A 356 -9.18 -1.23 -2.99
N GLY A 357 -8.23 -0.66 -2.26
CA GLY A 357 -8.13 -0.76 -0.81
C GLY A 357 -7.21 -1.89 -0.34
N GLY A 358 -6.24 -1.54 0.50
CA GLY A 358 -5.23 -2.49 0.98
C GLY A 358 -5.82 -3.64 1.80
N ASP A 359 -6.82 -3.36 2.62
CA ASP A 359 -7.48 -4.37 3.44
C ASP A 359 -8.20 -5.41 2.58
N THR A 360 -8.86 -4.98 1.49
CA THR A 360 -9.54 -5.87 0.52
C THR A 360 -8.53 -6.75 -0.22
N ALA A 361 -7.48 -6.15 -0.78
CA ALA A 361 -6.43 -6.87 -1.47
C ALA A 361 -5.75 -7.90 -0.54
N ARG A 362 -5.42 -7.47 0.68
CA ARG A 362 -4.82 -8.35 1.68
C ARG A 362 -5.74 -9.52 2.05
N ALA A 363 -7.02 -9.25 2.26
CA ALA A 363 -7.99 -10.30 2.61
C ALA A 363 -8.12 -11.35 1.50
N ALA A 364 -8.17 -10.93 0.23
CA ALA A 364 -8.22 -11.82 -0.92
C ALA A 364 -6.95 -12.68 -1.03
N LEU A 365 -5.78 -12.06 -0.97
CA LEU A 365 -4.49 -12.76 -1.07
C LEU A 365 -4.26 -13.78 0.06
N LEU A 366 -4.61 -13.43 1.29
CA LEU A 366 -4.53 -14.36 2.42
C LEU A 366 -5.47 -15.56 2.27
N ARG A 367 -6.69 -15.35 1.75
CA ARG A 367 -7.64 -16.41 1.47
C ARG A 367 -7.18 -17.35 0.36
N LEU A 368 -6.44 -16.83 -0.61
CA LEU A 368 -5.81 -17.60 -1.68
C LEU A 368 -4.53 -18.32 -1.21
N GLY A 369 -4.09 -18.09 0.02
CA GLY A 369 -2.84 -18.66 0.54
C GLY A 369 -1.59 -18.03 -0.04
N ALA A 370 -1.68 -16.91 -0.75
CA ALA A 370 -0.54 -16.23 -1.37
C ALA A 370 0.40 -15.67 -0.28
N PRO A 371 1.70 -16.05 -0.25
CA PRO A 371 2.65 -15.53 0.73
C PRO A 371 3.05 -14.08 0.44
N GLY A 372 2.91 -13.65 -0.81
CA GLY A 372 3.29 -12.32 -1.26
C GLY A 372 3.19 -12.14 -2.77
N LEU A 373 3.74 -11.01 -3.22
CA LEU A 373 3.76 -10.60 -4.62
C LEU A 373 5.18 -10.19 -5.03
N THR A 374 5.60 -10.49 -6.26
CA THR A 374 6.71 -9.79 -6.93
C THR A 374 6.16 -8.64 -7.76
N VAL A 375 6.80 -7.47 -7.71
CA VAL A 375 6.41 -6.33 -8.55
C VAL A 375 6.90 -6.59 -9.97
N VAL A 376 5.97 -6.54 -10.94
CA VAL A 376 6.26 -6.81 -12.36
C VAL A 376 5.92 -5.62 -13.27
N GLY A 377 5.21 -4.61 -12.75
CA GLY A 377 4.80 -3.45 -13.53
C GLY A 377 4.09 -2.39 -12.73
N ALA A 378 3.61 -1.37 -13.43
CA ALA A 378 2.82 -0.28 -12.87
C ALA A 378 1.70 0.13 -13.82
N VAL A 379 0.53 0.42 -13.28
CA VAL A 379 -0.58 1.06 -14.00
C VAL A 379 -0.34 2.58 -14.07
N SER A 380 0.05 3.16 -12.95
CA SER A 380 0.39 4.58 -12.76
C SER A 380 1.21 4.73 -11.47
N PRO A 381 1.80 5.89 -11.20
CA PRO A 381 2.53 6.14 -9.97
C PRO A 381 1.74 5.73 -8.72
N GLY A 382 2.31 4.85 -7.89
CA GLY A 382 1.69 4.32 -6.68
C GLY A 382 0.63 3.22 -6.91
N VAL A 383 0.50 2.70 -8.14
CA VAL A 383 -0.44 1.61 -8.49
C VAL A 383 0.33 0.46 -9.15
N PRO A 384 0.95 -0.42 -8.35
CA PRO A 384 1.73 -1.54 -8.86
C PRO A 384 0.88 -2.65 -9.47
N ILE A 385 1.50 -3.36 -10.41
CA ILE A 385 1.10 -4.67 -10.86
C ILE A 385 2.05 -5.67 -10.19
N GLY A 386 1.51 -6.60 -9.44
CA GLY A 386 2.25 -7.70 -8.82
C GLY A 386 1.85 -9.04 -9.41
N ARG A 387 2.75 -10.02 -9.32
CA ARG A 387 2.47 -11.42 -9.55
C ARG A 387 2.61 -12.18 -8.25
N THR A 388 1.67 -13.06 -7.93
CA THR A 388 1.77 -13.89 -6.72
C THR A 388 3.00 -14.82 -6.79
N ILE A 389 3.67 -14.99 -5.65
CA ILE A 389 4.94 -15.72 -5.58
C ILE A 389 4.75 -17.21 -5.94
N ASP A 390 3.67 -17.82 -5.45
CA ASP A 390 3.43 -19.27 -5.61
C ASP A 390 2.39 -19.61 -6.69
N SER A 391 1.88 -18.62 -7.41
CA SER A 391 0.87 -18.83 -8.45
C SER A 391 1.06 -17.87 -9.63
N ARG A 392 0.19 -18.01 -10.66
CA ARG A 392 0.24 -17.14 -11.85
C ARG A 392 -0.69 -15.94 -11.78
N LEU A 393 -1.25 -15.63 -10.60
CA LEU A 393 -2.22 -14.55 -10.46
C LEU A 393 -1.54 -13.17 -10.53
N TYR A 394 -1.94 -12.35 -11.48
CA TYR A 394 -1.57 -10.94 -11.57
C TYR A 394 -2.54 -10.09 -10.75
N VAL A 395 -2.00 -9.27 -9.88
CA VAL A 395 -2.76 -8.50 -8.91
C VAL A 395 -2.39 -7.03 -9.02
N VAL A 396 -3.36 -6.19 -9.37
CA VAL A 396 -3.21 -4.74 -9.21
C VAL A 396 -3.73 -4.35 -7.83
N THR A 397 -2.91 -3.67 -7.05
CA THR A 397 -3.32 -3.11 -5.77
C THR A 397 -3.31 -1.58 -5.82
N LYS A 398 -4.37 -0.95 -5.35
CA LYS A 398 -4.52 0.49 -5.41
C LYS A 398 -5.07 1.06 -4.11
N ALA A 399 -4.40 2.07 -3.54
CA ALA A 399 -5.01 2.87 -2.48
C ALA A 399 -6.22 3.64 -3.01
N GLY A 400 -7.26 3.78 -2.19
CA GLY A 400 -8.54 4.33 -2.62
C GLY A 400 -8.46 5.72 -3.29
N GLY A 401 -7.55 6.57 -2.83
CA GLY A 401 -7.38 7.93 -3.35
C GLY A 401 -6.31 8.10 -4.44
N PHE A 402 -5.70 7.01 -4.95
CA PHE A 402 -4.60 7.08 -5.90
C PHE A 402 -5.08 6.93 -7.36
N GLY A 403 -4.31 7.52 -8.28
CA GLY A 403 -4.52 7.46 -9.71
C GLY A 403 -5.54 8.46 -10.26
N GLY A 404 -5.54 8.67 -11.57
CA GLY A 404 -6.49 9.49 -12.31
C GLY A 404 -7.84 8.78 -12.48
N GLN A 405 -8.79 9.47 -13.13
CA GLN A 405 -10.16 8.97 -13.32
C GLN A 405 -10.21 7.68 -14.15
N ASP A 406 -9.28 7.48 -15.07
CA ASP A 406 -9.17 6.32 -15.96
C ASP A 406 -8.38 5.13 -15.40
N THR A 407 -7.82 5.25 -14.18
CA THR A 407 -6.84 4.29 -13.64
C THR A 407 -7.37 2.84 -13.61
N LEU A 408 -8.62 2.60 -13.21
CA LEU A 408 -9.16 1.23 -13.19
C LEU A 408 -9.42 0.69 -14.61
N ALA A 409 -9.93 1.52 -15.51
CA ALA A 409 -10.11 1.14 -16.90
C ALA A 409 -8.76 0.79 -17.57
N ARG A 410 -7.75 1.64 -17.35
CA ARG A 410 -6.38 1.40 -17.82
C ARG A 410 -5.77 0.14 -17.22
N ALA A 411 -6.02 -0.15 -15.94
CA ALA A 411 -5.56 -1.37 -15.30
C ALA A 411 -6.16 -2.63 -15.95
N VAL A 412 -7.46 -2.61 -16.30
CA VAL A 412 -8.10 -3.70 -17.05
C VAL A 412 -7.45 -3.86 -18.42
N THR A 413 -7.27 -2.77 -19.18
CA THR A 413 -6.64 -2.81 -20.51
C THR A 413 -5.22 -3.37 -20.45
N LEU A 414 -4.40 -2.94 -19.48
CA LEU A 414 -3.03 -3.43 -19.32
C LEU A 414 -3.00 -4.92 -18.97
N LEU A 415 -3.89 -5.38 -18.07
CA LEU A 415 -3.96 -6.79 -17.70
C LEU A 415 -4.49 -7.71 -18.83
N GLN A 416 -5.08 -7.16 -19.90
CA GLN A 416 -5.45 -7.93 -21.08
C GLN A 416 -4.25 -8.26 -21.97
N GLY A 417 -3.13 -7.54 -21.82
CA GLY A 417 -1.90 -7.79 -22.55
C GLY A 417 -1.21 -9.12 -22.17
N ASP A 418 -0.14 -9.44 -22.88
CA ASP A 418 0.70 -10.60 -22.54
C ASP A 418 1.57 -10.30 -21.33
N MET A 419 1.12 -10.75 -20.17
CA MET A 419 1.79 -10.49 -18.90
C MET A 419 3.04 -11.38 -18.68
N GLU A 420 3.23 -12.43 -19.47
CA GLU A 420 4.44 -13.28 -19.37
C GLU A 420 5.66 -12.54 -19.94
N GLU A 421 5.49 -11.76 -21.00
CA GLU A 421 6.56 -10.91 -21.53
C GLU A 421 7.02 -9.86 -20.50
N TRP A 422 6.11 -9.36 -19.66
CA TRP A 422 6.42 -8.43 -18.59
C TRP A 422 7.23 -9.10 -17.47
N ALA A 423 6.83 -10.30 -17.06
CA ALA A 423 7.50 -11.03 -15.98
C ALA A 423 8.95 -11.42 -16.35
N ASP A 424 9.20 -11.70 -17.64
CA ASP A 424 10.54 -12.08 -18.16
C ASP A 424 11.40 -10.87 -18.52
N GLY A 425 10.91 -9.65 -18.36
CA GLY A 425 11.62 -8.41 -18.68
C GLY A 425 11.94 -8.27 -20.18
N ARG A 426 11.09 -8.83 -21.04
CA ARG A 426 11.22 -8.77 -22.52
C ARG A 426 10.26 -7.77 -23.15
N GLY A 427 9.43 -7.09 -22.33
CA GLY A 427 8.49 -6.04 -22.74
C GLY A 427 9.10 -4.65 -22.72
#